data_7b93310fac4a0f903e4530a50d8092dd
#
_entry.id   7b93310fac4a0f903e4530a50d8092dd
#
_cell.length_a   1.000
_cell.length_b   1.000
_cell.length_c   1.000
_cell.angle_alpha   90.00
_cell.angle_beta   90.00
_cell.angle_gamma   90.00
#
_symmetry.space_group_name_H-M   'P 1'
#
loop_
_entity.id
_entity.type
_entity.pdbx_description
1 polymer ?
#
loop_
_entity_poly.entity_id
_entity_poly.type
_entity_poly.pdbx_seq_one_letter_code
_entity_poly.pdbx_strand_id
1 'polypeptide(L)'
;MKSTSARAARIIISAILLSAVHVSAGHAHDMWINMQDYLPGKSKPAVLTVANAHHFPAQADELMTHDRIDKVVLLSPDGKELPAAPQGDTQYQSKTPLEAQGTYMAVATPQNGFSSKTTEGYQRGKNKKDLKGVIECRYSEKFGKALFTVGAPGGSAFSQTLGHKMEIIPMKDPGALKEGDDLPVKVVVDGQPARTYVYGTYAGFSSEPNTFAYTTSTDKEGIAKIKMIKAGTWLLLVKQEMPYSDPTVCDKLSYSASLTFQVR
;
A
#
# COMPACT_ATOMS: atom_id res chain seq x y z
N MET A 1 -12.73 41.43 76.02
CA MET A 1 -11.53 41.36 75.21
C MET A 1 -11.37 39.91 74.74
N LYS A 2 -11.76 39.59 73.57
CA LYS A 2 -11.57 38.23 72.98
C LYS A 2 -10.87 38.44 71.59
N SER A 3 -9.63 37.95 71.58
CA SER A 3 -8.81 37.92 70.37
C SER A 3 -9.23 36.76 69.49
N THR A 4 -9.61 37.02 68.22
CA THR A 4 -9.84 36.02 67.19
C THR A 4 -8.65 35.96 66.25
N SER A 5 -7.87 34.90 66.36
CA SER A 5 -6.77 34.61 65.41
C SER A 5 -7.32 33.97 64.15
N ALA A 6 -7.18 34.66 63.00
CA ALA A 6 -7.48 34.12 61.70
C ALA A 6 -6.34 33.20 61.21
N ARG A 7 -6.63 31.91 60.98
CA ARG A 7 -5.72 30.97 60.31
C ARG A 7 -5.87 31.10 58.79
N ALA A 8 -4.84 31.61 58.13
CA ALA A 8 -4.76 31.61 56.68
C ALA A 8 -4.39 30.20 56.19
N ALA A 9 -5.32 29.57 55.45
CA ALA A 9 -5.08 28.32 54.77
C ALA A 9 -4.35 28.62 53.42
N ARG A 10 -3.10 28.14 53.28
CA ARG A 10 -2.37 28.18 52.02
C ARG A 10 -2.80 26.99 51.20
N ILE A 11 -3.54 27.23 50.11
CA ILE A 11 -3.86 26.27 49.08
C ILE A 11 -2.64 26.18 48.12
N ILE A 12 -1.93 25.07 48.15
CA ILE A 12 -0.87 24.76 47.20
C ILE A 12 -1.55 24.11 45.98
N ILE A 13 -1.69 24.86 44.91
CA ILE A 13 -2.14 24.33 43.60
C ILE A 13 -0.92 23.70 42.92
N SER A 14 -0.82 22.37 42.98
CA SER A 14 0.16 21.61 42.16
C SER A 14 -0.34 21.57 40.73
N ALA A 15 0.25 22.37 39.86
CA ALA A 15 0.04 22.29 38.44
C ALA A 15 0.77 21.04 37.89
N ILE A 16 0.02 19.97 37.64
CA ILE A 16 0.53 18.79 36.91
C ILE A 16 0.64 19.21 35.45
N LEU A 17 1.87 19.47 34.98
CA LEU A 17 2.16 19.58 33.54
C LEU A 17 1.98 18.19 32.92
N LEU A 18 0.84 17.94 32.27
CA LEU A 18 0.67 16.84 31.34
C LEU A 18 1.51 17.16 30.09
N SER A 19 2.75 16.67 30.02
CA SER A 19 3.50 16.62 28.79
C SER A 19 2.80 15.61 27.87
N ALA A 20 2.05 16.13 26.90
CA ALA A 20 1.52 15.32 25.81
C ALA A 20 2.72 14.76 25.01
N VAL A 21 3.06 13.51 25.27
CA VAL A 21 3.99 12.77 24.41
C VAL A 21 3.28 12.59 23.08
N HIS A 22 3.59 13.44 22.11
CA HIS A 22 3.20 13.24 20.74
C HIS A 22 3.97 12.02 20.24
N VAL A 23 3.36 10.84 20.38
CA VAL A 23 3.81 9.65 19.64
C VAL A 23 3.48 9.93 18.17
N SER A 24 4.42 10.52 17.44
CA SER A 24 4.35 10.53 15.99
C SER A 24 4.42 9.06 15.56
N ALA A 25 3.26 8.47 15.25
CA ALA A 25 3.20 7.19 14.59
C ALA A 25 3.99 7.35 13.27
N GLY A 26 5.18 6.78 13.21
CA GLY A 26 5.99 6.76 12.01
C GLY A 26 5.26 5.89 10.99
N HIS A 27 4.39 6.50 10.18
CA HIS A 27 3.69 5.81 9.12
C HIS A 27 4.72 5.48 8.02
N ALA A 28 4.92 4.20 7.77
CA ALA A 28 5.66 3.77 6.60
C ALA A 28 4.83 4.13 5.36
N HIS A 29 5.48 4.72 4.35
CA HIS A 29 4.86 4.97 3.05
C HIS A 29 4.29 3.68 2.47
N ASP A 30 3.15 3.77 1.83
CA ASP A 30 2.55 2.69 1.07
C ASP A 30 3.00 2.71 -0.38
N MET A 31 3.09 1.54 -0.99
CA MET A 31 3.50 1.41 -2.38
C MET A 31 2.31 0.95 -3.22
N TRP A 32 2.15 1.55 -4.41
CA TRP A 32 1.18 1.12 -5.42
C TRP A 32 1.65 1.48 -6.83
N ILE A 33 0.98 0.89 -7.81
CA ILE A 33 1.18 1.20 -9.23
C ILE A 33 0.11 2.21 -9.67
N ASN A 34 0.51 3.26 -10.37
CA ASN A 34 -0.39 4.12 -11.12
C ASN A 34 -0.27 3.79 -12.60
N MET A 35 -1.36 3.41 -13.23
CA MET A 35 -1.42 3.37 -14.71
C MET A 35 -1.68 4.77 -15.23
N GLN A 36 -1.02 5.17 -16.29
CA GLN A 36 -1.32 6.41 -17.00
C GLN A 36 -2.75 6.37 -17.58
N ASP A 37 -3.17 5.20 -18.05
CA ASP A 37 -4.53 4.92 -18.50
C ASP A 37 -4.92 3.50 -18.06
N TYR A 38 -6.05 3.38 -17.38
CA TYR A 38 -6.61 2.10 -16.96
C TYR A 38 -7.51 1.45 -18.04
N LEU A 39 -7.81 2.19 -19.11
CA LEU A 39 -8.62 1.75 -20.23
C LEU A 39 -7.92 2.07 -21.57
N PRO A 40 -6.66 1.65 -21.75
CA PRO A 40 -5.89 1.99 -22.95
C PRO A 40 -6.57 1.40 -24.19
N GLY A 41 -6.49 2.15 -25.29
CA GLY A 41 -6.93 1.65 -26.59
C GLY A 41 -6.07 0.47 -27.07
N LYS A 42 -6.64 -0.39 -27.89
CA LYS A 42 -5.90 -1.46 -28.57
C LYS A 42 -4.71 -0.88 -29.37
N SER A 43 -3.64 -1.63 -29.45
CA SER A 43 -2.38 -1.25 -30.11
C SER A 43 -1.66 -0.03 -29.49
N LYS A 44 -2.05 0.35 -28.26
CA LYS A 44 -1.33 1.34 -27.46
C LYS A 44 -0.41 0.63 -26.46
N PRO A 45 0.72 1.25 -26.08
CA PRO A 45 1.53 0.74 -24.98
C PRO A 45 0.83 0.97 -23.64
N ALA A 46 1.07 0.11 -22.65
CA ALA A 46 0.80 0.41 -21.25
C ALA A 46 1.93 1.27 -20.69
N VAL A 47 1.58 2.35 -19.99
CA VAL A 47 2.53 3.20 -19.28
C VAL A 47 2.13 3.24 -17.80
N LEU A 48 3.10 3.07 -16.91
CA LEU A 48 2.87 3.06 -15.49
C LEU A 48 4.00 3.73 -14.71
N THR A 49 3.70 4.13 -13.49
CA THR A 49 4.66 4.56 -12.46
C THR A 49 4.43 3.77 -11.18
N VAL A 50 5.45 3.69 -10.34
CA VAL A 50 5.34 3.12 -8.99
C VAL A 50 5.45 4.23 -7.99
N ALA A 51 4.47 4.38 -7.12
CA ALA A 51 4.44 5.37 -6.06
C ALA A 51 4.88 4.77 -4.71
N ASN A 52 5.41 5.61 -3.82
CA ASN A 52 5.65 5.29 -2.42
C ASN A 52 5.23 6.50 -1.60
N ALA A 53 3.96 6.54 -1.19
CA ALA A 53 3.28 7.73 -0.69
C ALA A 53 2.36 7.44 0.50
N HIS A 54 1.72 8.50 1.02
CA HIS A 54 0.78 8.44 2.13
C HIS A 54 -0.67 8.74 1.73
N HIS A 55 -0.90 9.30 0.55
CA HIS A 55 -2.23 9.67 0.05
C HIS A 55 -2.38 9.30 -1.43
N PHE A 56 -3.60 8.96 -1.82
CA PHE A 56 -3.92 8.50 -3.16
C PHE A 56 -4.79 9.53 -3.92
N PRO A 57 -4.44 9.88 -5.16
CA PRO A 57 -3.24 9.51 -5.93
C PRO A 57 -1.94 10.14 -5.37
N ALA A 58 -0.79 9.52 -5.71
CA ALA A 58 0.52 10.06 -5.36
C ALA A 58 0.86 11.31 -6.16
N GLN A 59 1.67 12.19 -5.55
CA GLN A 59 2.25 13.34 -6.22
C GLN A 59 3.53 12.94 -7.00
N ALA A 60 4.01 13.84 -7.86
CA ALA A 60 5.14 13.54 -8.74
C ALA A 60 6.45 13.25 -7.97
N ASP A 61 6.68 13.90 -6.85
CA ASP A 61 7.85 13.72 -5.98
C ASP A 61 7.78 12.45 -5.10
N GLU A 62 6.62 11.79 -5.07
CA GLU A 62 6.42 10.51 -4.38
C GLU A 62 6.61 9.28 -5.31
N LEU A 63 6.91 9.51 -6.59
CA LEU A 63 7.17 8.43 -7.54
C LEU A 63 8.57 7.84 -7.31
N MET A 64 8.64 6.52 -7.43
CA MET A 64 9.90 5.79 -7.25
C MET A 64 10.75 5.81 -8.51
N THR A 65 12.03 6.10 -8.35
CA THR A 65 13.05 5.95 -9.39
C THR A 65 13.39 4.48 -9.63
N HIS A 66 13.90 4.16 -10.81
CA HIS A 66 14.13 2.78 -11.26
C HIS A 66 15.10 2.00 -10.37
N ASP A 67 16.11 2.68 -9.79
CA ASP A 67 17.09 2.09 -8.87
C ASP A 67 16.48 1.55 -7.56
N ARG A 68 15.23 1.92 -7.25
CA ARG A 68 14.50 1.46 -6.08
C ARG A 68 13.53 0.32 -6.36
N ILE A 69 13.42 -0.11 -7.62
CA ILE A 69 12.47 -1.13 -8.06
C ILE A 69 13.26 -2.35 -8.53
N ASP A 70 12.92 -3.51 -8.00
CA ASP A 70 13.55 -4.77 -8.35
C ASP A 70 12.98 -5.36 -9.64
N LYS A 71 11.64 -5.39 -9.77
CA LYS A 71 10.96 -5.97 -10.93
C LYS A 71 9.70 -5.19 -11.30
N VAL A 72 9.52 -4.98 -12.63
CA VAL A 72 8.23 -4.58 -13.22
C VAL A 72 7.93 -5.50 -14.39
N VAL A 73 6.75 -6.10 -14.40
CA VAL A 73 6.24 -6.92 -15.51
C VAL A 73 4.76 -6.64 -15.74
N LEU A 74 4.29 -6.97 -16.94
CA LEU A 74 2.89 -7.00 -17.28
C LEU A 74 2.46 -8.44 -17.54
N LEU A 75 1.22 -8.77 -17.22
CA LEU A 75 0.60 -10.02 -17.63
C LEU A 75 -0.53 -9.71 -18.61
N SER A 76 -0.53 -10.40 -19.74
CA SER A 76 -1.64 -10.38 -20.72
C SER A 76 -2.88 -11.06 -20.14
N PRO A 77 -4.08 -10.88 -20.72
CA PRO A 77 -5.31 -11.49 -20.23
C PRO A 77 -5.26 -13.03 -20.08
N ASP A 78 -4.40 -13.71 -20.84
CA ASP A 78 -4.14 -15.16 -20.74
C ASP A 78 -3.02 -15.51 -19.73
N GLY A 79 -2.50 -14.53 -18.99
CA GLY A 79 -1.50 -14.72 -17.93
C GLY A 79 -0.06 -14.80 -18.40
N LYS A 80 0.25 -14.54 -19.68
CA LYS A 80 1.63 -14.52 -20.18
C LYS A 80 2.35 -13.24 -19.79
N GLU A 81 3.60 -13.36 -19.36
CA GLU A 81 4.44 -12.20 -19.06
C GLU A 81 4.77 -11.41 -20.33
N LEU A 82 4.59 -10.09 -20.23
CA LEU A 82 5.00 -9.11 -21.22
C LEU A 82 6.04 -8.19 -20.59
N PRO A 83 7.19 -7.98 -21.24
CA PRO A 83 8.24 -7.15 -20.68
C PRO A 83 7.85 -5.68 -20.68
N ALA A 84 8.17 -4.99 -19.58
CA ALA A 84 8.18 -3.54 -19.47
C ALA A 84 9.61 -3.01 -19.47
N ALA A 85 9.82 -1.80 -19.97
CA ALA A 85 11.09 -1.13 -19.96
C ALA A 85 11.01 0.22 -19.24
N PRO A 86 12.07 0.64 -18.53
CA PRO A 86 12.19 1.97 -17.97
C PRO A 86 12.06 3.06 -19.05
N GLN A 87 11.39 4.17 -18.70
CA GLN A 87 11.31 5.40 -19.49
C GLN A 87 11.47 6.61 -18.58
N GLY A 88 12.28 7.59 -18.98
CA GLY A 88 12.62 8.73 -18.11
C GLY A 88 13.15 8.25 -16.76
N ASP A 89 12.77 8.91 -15.68
CA ASP A 89 13.30 8.65 -14.35
C ASP A 89 12.42 7.69 -13.52
N THR A 90 11.11 7.65 -13.79
CA THR A 90 10.12 6.99 -12.91
C THR A 90 9.09 6.15 -13.65
N GLN A 91 9.02 6.23 -14.99
CA GLN A 91 8.02 5.53 -15.78
C GLN A 91 8.52 4.18 -16.28
N TYR A 92 7.58 3.26 -16.49
CA TYR A 92 7.78 2.02 -17.24
C TYR A 92 6.76 1.93 -18.36
N GLN A 93 7.18 1.37 -19.47
CA GLN A 93 6.31 1.16 -20.63
C GLN A 93 6.41 -0.28 -21.11
N SER A 94 5.28 -0.87 -21.58
CA SER A 94 5.31 -2.16 -22.26
C SER A 94 6.19 -2.08 -23.50
N LYS A 95 7.08 -3.08 -23.71
CA LYS A 95 7.95 -3.13 -24.90
C LYS A 95 7.19 -3.37 -26.20
N THR A 96 6.00 -3.92 -26.09
CA THR A 96 5.11 -4.19 -27.23
C THR A 96 3.75 -3.53 -27.01
N PRO A 97 3.06 -3.12 -28.09
CA PRO A 97 1.67 -2.68 -28.00
C PRO A 97 0.76 -3.76 -27.41
N LEU A 98 -0.34 -3.34 -26.81
CA LEU A 98 -1.36 -4.23 -26.22
C LEU A 98 -2.34 -4.67 -27.31
N GLU A 99 -2.25 -5.93 -27.74
CA GLU A 99 -3.06 -6.44 -28.85
C GLU A 99 -4.27 -7.26 -28.39
N ALA A 100 -4.13 -8.02 -27.30
CA ALA A 100 -5.21 -8.84 -26.79
C ALA A 100 -6.28 -7.99 -26.09
N GLN A 101 -7.55 -8.30 -26.36
CA GLN A 101 -8.66 -7.76 -25.60
C GLN A 101 -8.76 -8.48 -24.25
N GLY A 102 -9.02 -7.75 -23.15
CA GLY A 102 -9.20 -8.32 -21.82
C GLY A 102 -8.55 -7.47 -20.73
N THR A 103 -8.55 -8.03 -19.51
CA THR A 103 -7.96 -7.40 -18.32
C THR A 103 -6.52 -7.88 -18.14
N TYR A 104 -5.60 -6.94 -18.22
CA TYR A 104 -4.17 -7.09 -17.97
C TYR A 104 -3.85 -6.82 -16.50
N MET A 105 -2.70 -7.33 -16.05
CA MET A 105 -2.13 -7.02 -14.74
C MET A 105 -0.73 -6.44 -14.89
N ALA A 106 -0.50 -5.27 -14.31
CA ALA A 106 0.85 -4.78 -14.04
C ALA A 106 1.27 -5.21 -12.63
N VAL A 107 2.53 -5.60 -12.48
CA VAL A 107 3.12 -6.06 -11.23
C VAL A 107 4.41 -5.30 -10.98
N ALA A 108 4.59 -4.77 -9.77
CA ALA A 108 5.84 -4.14 -9.34
C ALA A 108 6.24 -4.64 -7.96
N THR A 109 7.51 -4.97 -7.81
CA THR A 109 8.16 -5.26 -6.54
C THR A 109 9.33 -4.30 -6.36
N PRO A 110 9.31 -3.44 -5.31
CA PRO A 110 10.45 -2.60 -4.99
C PRO A 110 11.54 -3.43 -4.32
N GLN A 111 12.72 -2.86 -4.19
CA GLN A 111 13.75 -3.44 -3.36
C GLN A 111 13.27 -3.56 -1.92
N ASN A 112 13.25 -4.79 -1.42
CA ASN A 112 12.95 -5.09 -0.03
C ASN A 112 14.11 -4.66 0.86
N GLY A 113 13.86 -4.35 2.14
CA GLY A 113 14.97 -3.99 2.98
C GLY A 113 14.65 -3.46 4.36
N PHE A 114 15.73 -3.24 5.08
CA PHE A 114 15.70 -2.65 6.40
C PHE A 114 15.48 -1.14 6.36
N SER A 115 14.83 -0.65 7.38
CA SER A 115 14.76 0.75 7.72
C SER A 115 14.77 0.90 9.24
N SER A 116 15.64 1.77 9.74
CA SER A 116 15.82 1.98 11.17
C SER A 116 15.62 3.43 11.56
N LYS A 117 14.76 3.66 12.55
CA LYS A 117 14.64 4.95 13.24
C LYS A 117 15.70 4.97 14.34
N THR A 118 16.56 5.96 14.32
CA THR A 118 17.61 6.16 15.34
C THR A 118 17.43 7.49 16.04
N THR A 119 18.20 7.75 17.10
CA THR A 119 18.28 9.04 17.76
C THR A 119 18.77 10.17 16.86
N GLU A 120 19.44 9.83 15.75
CA GLU A 120 20.01 10.77 14.77
C GLU A 120 19.15 10.89 13.49
N GLY A 121 18.00 10.18 13.41
CA GLY A 121 17.11 10.20 12.27
C GLY A 121 16.88 8.83 11.63
N TYR A 122 16.33 8.85 10.44
CA TYR A 122 15.89 7.64 9.72
C TYR A 122 17.02 7.12 8.81
N GLN A 123 17.34 5.83 8.92
CA GLN A 123 18.39 5.15 8.15
C GLN A 123 17.77 4.04 7.30
N ARG A 124 17.94 4.14 5.97
CA ARG A 124 17.46 3.12 5.03
C ARG A 124 18.57 2.10 4.73
N GLY A 125 18.19 0.84 4.51
CA GLY A 125 19.10 -0.26 4.15
C GLY A 125 19.94 -0.78 5.31
N LYS A 126 19.76 -0.25 6.54
CA LYS A 126 20.57 -0.60 7.71
C LYS A 126 19.69 -1.15 8.84
N ASN A 127 20.21 -2.13 9.56
CA ASN A 127 19.56 -2.78 10.71
C ASN A 127 20.27 -2.46 12.03
N LYS A 128 19.87 -3.10 13.12
CA LYS A 128 20.44 -2.88 14.47
C LYS A 128 21.93 -3.22 14.57
N LYS A 129 22.43 -4.15 13.76
CA LYS A 129 23.87 -4.53 13.79
C LYS A 129 24.75 -3.49 13.12
N ASP A 130 24.18 -2.68 12.22
CA ASP A 130 24.89 -1.66 11.45
C ASP A 130 24.89 -0.29 12.16
N LEU A 131 24.06 -0.10 13.18
CA LEU A 131 23.74 1.23 13.74
C LEU A 131 23.80 1.24 15.26
N LYS A 132 24.07 2.42 15.83
CA LYS A 132 23.89 2.71 17.26
C LYS A 132 22.64 3.57 17.47
N GLY A 133 22.07 3.53 18.69
CA GLY A 133 20.92 4.35 19.05
C GLY A 133 19.66 4.03 18.26
N VAL A 134 19.48 2.79 17.83
CA VAL A 134 18.28 2.35 17.12
C VAL A 134 17.09 2.33 18.07
N ILE A 135 16.04 3.07 17.73
CA ILE A 135 14.78 3.15 18.46
C ILE A 135 13.81 2.05 17.97
N GLU A 136 13.73 1.89 16.65
CA GLU A 136 12.92 0.84 16.00
C GLU A 136 13.56 0.46 14.66
N CYS A 137 13.63 -0.82 14.38
CA CYS A 137 14.03 -1.37 13.09
C CYS A 137 12.85 -2.13 12.48
N ARG A 138 12.66 -1.97 11.16
CA ARG A 138 11.65 -2.69 10.36
C ARG A 138 12.31 -3.24 9.10
N TYR A 139 12.05 -4.52 8.81
CA TYR A 139 12.27 -5.09 7.49
C TYR A 139 10.95 -5.10 6.73
N SER A 140 10.91 -4.56 5.51
CA SER A 140 9.69 -4.39 4.75
C SER A 140 9.77 -5.08 3.39
N GLU A 141 8.69 -5.80 3.04
CA GLU A 141 8.45 -6.33 1.70
C GLU A 141 7.10 -5.79 1.20
N LYS A 142 7.11 -5.22 -0.01
CA LYS A 142 5.94 -4.58 -0.60
C LYS A 142 5.65 -5.16 -1.97
N PHE A 143 4.37 -5.29 -2.32
CA PHE A 143 3.92 -5.90 -3.56
C PHE A 143 2.80 -5.08 -4.17
N GLY A 144 2.98 -4.59 -5.41
CA GLY A 144 1.99 -3.81 -6.12
C GLY A 144 1.43 -4.54 -7.32
N LYS A 145 0.10 -4.47 -7.46
CA LYS A 145 -0.62 -4.89 -8.65
C LYS A 145 -1.48 -3.73 -9.17
N ALA A 146 -1.60 -3.61 -10.49
CA ALA A 146 -2.59 -2.75 -11.13
C ALA A 146 -3.32 -3.54 -12.21
N LEU A 147 -4.64 -3.43 -12.26
CA LEU A 147 -5.46 -4.04 -13.29
C LEU A 147 -5.99 -2.98 -14.24
N PHE A 148 -5.79 -3.20 -15.54
CA PHE A 148 -6.24 -2.30 -16.59
C PHE A 148 -6.80 -3.10 -17.77
N THR A 149 -7.73 -2.52 -18.54
CA THR A 149 -8.53 -3.27 -19.50
C THR A 149 -8.42 -2.70 -20.90
N VAL A 150 -8.09 -3.54 -21.85
CA VAL A 150 -8.10 -3.22 -23.28
C VAL A 150 -9.41 -3.74 -23.89
N GLY A 151 -10.26 -2.84 -24.37
CA GLY A 151 -11.57 -3.18 -24.92
C GLY A 151 -12.54 -3.69 -23.88
N ALA A 152 -13.07 -4.91 -24.04
CA ALA A 152 -13.94 -5.55 -23.05
C ALA A 152 -13.12 -6.31 -21.99
N PRO A 153 -13.57 -6.32 -20.72
CA PRO A 153 -12.94 -7.09 -19.66
C PRO A 153 -13.02 -8.60 -19.94
N GLY A 154 -12.09 -9.36 -19.39
CA GLY A 154 -12.02 -10.81 -19.53
C GLY A 154 -10.61 -11.35 -19.40
N GLY A 155 -10.47 -12.67 -19.50
CA GLY A 155 -9.23 -13.38 -19.24
C GLY A 155 -9.12 -13.86 -17.81
N SER A 156 -7.94 -14.37 -17.42
CA SER A 156 -7.68 -14.96 -16.09
C SER A 156 -6.59 -14.23 -15.31
N ALA A 157 -5.87 -13.30 -15.92
CA ALA A 157 -4.75 -12.61 -15.29
C ALA A 157 -5.15 -11.87 -14.01
N PHE A 158 -6.35 -11.26 -13.96
CA PHE A 158 -6.82 -10.48 -12.80
C PHE A 158 -6.85 -11.29 -11.50
N SER A 159 -7.06 -12.60 -11.57
CA SER A 159 -7.16 -13.51 -10.41
C SER A 159 -5.93 -14.40 -10.22
N GLN A 160 -4.86 -14.16 -10.99
CA GLN A 160 -3.65 -14.97 -10.91
C GLN A 160 -2.90 -14.72 -9.60
N THR A 161 -2.53 -15.83 -8.94
CA THR A 161 -1.62 -15.83 -7.78
C THR A 161 -0.17 -15.79 -8.30
N LEU A 162 0.64 -14.88 -7.76
CA LEU A 162 2.02 -14.64 -8.19
C LEU A 162 3.07 -15.24 -7.27
N GLY A 163 2.66 -15.77 -6.09
CA GLY A 163 3.56 -16.31 -5.07
C GLY A 163 4.25 -15.23 -4.23
N HIS A 164 3.74 -14.01 -4.22
CA HIS A 164 4.22 -12.96 -3.32
C HIS A 164 3.90 -13.30 -1.86
N LYS A 165 4.74 -12.82 -0.92
CA LYS A 165 4.53 -13.02 0.52
C LYS A 165 3.18 -12.52 1.01
N MET A 166 2.66 -11.46 0.41
CA MET A 166 1.31 -10.96 0.65
C MET A 166 0.65 -10.60 -0.67
N GLU A 167 -0.61 -11.05 -0.89
CA GLU A 167 -1.33 -10.76 -2.13
C GLU A 167 -2.79 -10.40 -1.87
N ILE A 168 -3.30 -9.46 -2.68
CA ILE A 168 -4.73 -9.23 -2.91
C ILE A 168 -5.07 -9.91 -4.23
N ILE A 169 -6.05 -10.81 -4.22
CA ILE A 169 -6.47 -11.60 -5.37
C ILE A 169 -7.96 -11.31 -5.62
N PRO A 170 -8.32 -10.54 -6.65
CA PRO A 170 -9.71 -10.35 -7.04
C PRO A 170 -10.39 -11.67 -7.41
N MET A 171 -11.60 -11.88 -6.92
CA MET A 171 -12.43 -13.05 -7.25
C MET A 171 -13.45 -12.75 -8.36
N LYS A 172 -13.50 -11.50 -8.82
CA LYS A 172 -14.30 -11.00 -9.94
C LYS A 172 -13.44 -10.02 -10.71
N ASP A 173 -13.58 -9.97 -12.03
CA ASP A 173 -12.82 -9.04 -12.89
C ASP A 173 -13.16 -7.58 -12.55
N PRO A 174 -12.23 -6.79 -12.01
CA PRO A 174 -12.48 -5.39 -11.70
C PRO A 174 -12.80 -4.53 -12.93
N GLY A 175 -12.31 -4.90 -14.12
CA GLY A 175 -12.62 -4.20 -15.37
C GLY A 175 -14.10 -4.22 -15.75
N ALA A 176 -14.89 -5.14 -15.16
CA ALA A 176 -16.33 -5.23 -15.37
C ALA A 176 -17.17 -4.48 -14.31
N LEU A 177 -16.54 -3.92 -13.28
CA LEU A 177 -17.24 -3.31 -12.16
C LEU A 177 -17.80 -1.93 -12.50
N LYS A 178 -18.93 -1.64 -11.85
CA LYS A 178 -19.59 -0.33 -11.86
C LYS A 178 -19.77 0.17 -10.42
N GLU A 179 -20.03 1.47 -10.29
CA GLU A 179 -20.44 2.03 -9.00
C GLU A 179 -21.66 1.27 -8.46
N GLY A 180 -21.61 0.90 -7.18
CA GLY A 180 -22.62 0.09 -6.52
C GLY A 180 -22.35 -1.43 -6.50
N ASP A 181 -21.41 -1.93 -7.30
CA ASP A 181 -21.03 -3.35 -7.29
C ASP A 181 -20.22 -3.74 -6.05
N ASP A 182 -20.17 -5.05 -5.78
CA ASP A 182 -19.26 -5.63 -4.79
C ASP A 182 -18.09 -6.30 -5.50
N LEU A 183 -16.86 -5.99 -5.04
CA LEU A 183 -15.65 -6.70 -5.40
C LEU A 183 -15.26 -7.65 -4.27
N PRO A 184 -15.48 -8.96 -4.39
CA PRO A 184 -14.87 -9.91 -3.49
C PRO A 184 -13.37 -10.04 -3.80
N VAL A 185 -12.54 -9.98 -2.76
CA VAL A 185 -11.10 -10.21 -2.86
C VAL A 185 -10.68 -11.27 -1.85
N LYS A 186 -9.70 -12.10 -2.20
CA LYS A 186 -9.01 -12.99 -1.28
C LYS A 186 -7.66 -12.38 -0.94
N VAL A 187 -7.32 -12.35 0.36
CA VAL A 187 -6.00 -11.93 0.84
C VAL A 187 -5.26 -13.16 1.35
N VAL A 188 -4.03 -13.33 0.90
CA VAL A 188 -3.15 -14.41 1.34
C VAL A 188 -1.82 -13.85 1.86
N VAL A 189 -1.25 -14.56 2.84
CA VAL A 189 0.12 -14.36 3.34
C VAL A 189 0.81 -15.72 3.28
N ASP A 190 2.00 -15.80 2.67
CA ASP A 190 2.71 -17.05 2.39
C ASP A 190 1.80 -18.12 1.74
N GLY A 191 0.91 -17.69 0.84
CA GLY A 191 -0.05 -18.54 0.15
C GLY A 191 -1.24 -19.02 0.99
N GLN A 192 -1.29 -18.70 2.29
CA GLN A 192 -2.38 -19.10 3.19
C GLN A 192 -3.39 -17.96 3.37
N PRO A 193 -4.69 -18.25 3.55
CA PRO A 193 -5.69 -17.24 3.85
C PRO A 193 -5.30 -16.39 5.05
N ALA A 194 -5.39 -15.07 4.93
CA ALA A 194 -4.99 -14.13 5.97
C ALA A 194 -6.19 -13.38 6.54
N ARG A 195 -6.27 -13.31 7.87
CA ARG A 195 -7.18 -12.40 8.58
C ARG A 195 -6.51 -11.04 8.74
N THR A 196 -7.01 -10.04 8.02
CA THR A 196 -6.45 -8.68 8.04
C THR A 196 -7.52 -7.65 7.67
N TYR A 197 -7.19 -6.37 7.88
CA TYR A 197 -7.99 -5.27 7.36
C TYR A 197 -7.65 -5.03 5.88
N VAL A 198 -8.68 -4.73 5.10
CA VAL A 198 -8.57 -4.24 3.73
C VAL A 198 -9.01 -2.78 3.73
N TYR A 199 -8.10 -1.90 3.38
CA TYR A 199 -8.34 -0.47 3.23
C TYR A 199 -8.62 -0.17 1.77
N GLY A 200 -9.66 0.60 1.49
CA GLY A 200 -10.04 1.01 0.14
C GLY A 200 -10.18 2.52 0.05
N THR A 201 -9.67 3.12 -1.01
CA THR A 201 -9.89 4.52 -1.33
C THR A 201 -9.97 4.72 -2.84
N TYR A 202 -10.45 5.87 -3.27
CA TYR A 202 -10.53 6.24 -4.68
C TYR A 202 -9.97 7.64 -4.91
N ALA A 203 -9.51 7.91 -6.13
CA ALA A 203 -8.94 9.20 -6.50
C ALA A 203 -9.95 10.34 -6.24
N GLY A 204 -9.49 11.36 -5.52
CA GLY A 204 -10.30 12.51 -5.14
C GLY A 204 -11.14 12.34 -3.87
N PHE A 205 -10.98 11.24 -3.12
CA PHE A 205 -11.65 11.07 -1.83
C PHE A 205 -11.10 12.02 -0.75
N SER A 206 -9.81 12.04 -0.56
CA SER A 206 -9.14 12.88 0.45
C SER A 206 -7.73 13.25 0.02
N SER A 207 -7.29 14.43 0.41
CA SER A 207 -5.89 14.87 0.36
C SER A 207 -5.13 14.58 1.65
N GLU A 208 -5.82 14.10 2.70
CA GLU A 208 -5.19 13.81 3.99
C GLU A 208 -4.47 12.46 3.95
N PRO A 209 -3.26 12.37 4.51
CA PRO A 209 -2.49 11.13 4.58
C PRO A 209 -3.25 9.99 5.26
N ASN A 210 -3.07 8.76 4.77
CA ASN A 210 -3.62 7.52 5.36
C ASN A 210 -5.14 7.56 5.59
N THR A 211 -5.86 8.30 4.74
CA THR A 211 -7.31 8.45 4.82
C THR A 211 -7.99 7.58 3.77
N PHE A 212 -8.82 6.64 4.22
CA PHE A 212 -9.47 5.64 3.39
C PHE A 212 -10.98 5.83 3.38
N ALA A 213 -11.59 5.69 2.20
CA ALA A 213 -13.04 5.78 2.00
C ALA A 213 -13.79 4.56 2.54
N TYR A 214 -13.13 3.42 2.61
CA TYR A 214 -13.72 2.14 2.97
C TYR A 214 -12.71 1.30 3.76
N THR A 215 -13.18 0.66 4.82
CA THR A 215 -12.38 -0.29 5.59
C THR A 215 -13.25 -1.49 5.95
N THR A 216 -12.74 -2.68 5.69
CA THR A 216 -13.38 -3.94 6.07
C THR A 216 -12.31 -4.94 6.52
N SER A 217 -12.72 -6.11 6.99
CA SER A 217 -11.81 -7.20 7.33
C SER A 217 -12.13 -8.45 6.54
N THR A 218 -11.10 -9.26 6.31
CA THR A 218 -11.27 -10.60 5.74
C THR A 218 -11.88 -11.56 6.77
N ASP A 219 -12.61 -12.56 6.28
CA ASP A 219 -13.10 -13.70 7.07
C ASP A 219 -12.00 -14.77 7.29
N LYS A 220 -12.39 -15.94 7.80
CA LYS A 220 -11.47 -17.06 8.05
C LYS A 220 -10.91 -17.69 6.77
N GLU A 221 -11.58 -17.54 5.66
CA GLU A 221 -11.14 -17.96 4.32
C GLU A 221 -10.25 -16.90 3.64
N GLY A 222 -9.97 -15.78 4.31
CA GLY A 222 -9.21 -14.65 3.79
C GLY A 222 -10.01 -13.77 2.81
N ILE A 223 -11.34 -13.87 2.80
CA ILE A 223 -12.20 -13.17 1.84
C ILE A 223 -12.79 -11.91 2.47
N ALA A 224 -12.72 -10.81 1.72
CA ALA A 224 -13.41 -9.55 2.01
C ALA A 224 -14.25 -9.12 0.81
N LYS A 225 -15.39 -8.47 1.07
CA LYS A 225 -16.21 -7.82 0.04
C LYS A 225 -16.02 -6.32 0.14
N ILE A 226 -15.63 -5.69 -0.95
CA ILE A 226 -15.42 -4.25 -1.03
C ILE A 226 -16.55 -3.64 -1.85
N LYS A 227 -17.31 -2.74 -1.25
CA LYS A 227 -18.35 -2.00 -1.96
C LYS A 227 -17.72 -0.89 -2.80
N MET A 228 -17.97 -0.90 -4.10
CA MET A 228 -17.52 0.17 -5.01
C MET A 228 -18.46 1.37 -4.88
N ILE A 229 -18.23 2.20 -3.88
CA ILE A 229 -19.11 3.33 -3.52
C ILE A 229 -18.95 4.54 -4.44
N LYS A 230 -18.00 4.50 -5.38
CA LYS A 230 -17.74 5.57 -6.35
C LYS A 230 -17.09 5.01 -7.61
N ALA A 231 -17.52 5.49 -8.77
CA ALA A 231 -16.79 5.30 -10.02
C ALA A 231 -15.47 6.08 -9.99
N GLY A 232 -14.44 5.58 -10.66
CA GLY A 232 -13.11 6.20 -10.69
C GLY A 232 -11.99 5.21 -10.42
N THR A 233 -10.78 5.72 -10.26
CA THR A 233 -9.60 4.91 -9.95
C THR A 233 -9.57 4.57 -8.47
N TRP A 234 -9.44 3.28 -8.16
CA TRP A 234 -9.41 2.74 -6.81
C TRP A 234 -8.03 2.20 -6.42
N LEU A 235 -7.74 2.29 -5.13
CA LEU A 235 -6.64 1.61 -4.45
C LEU A 235 -7.21 0.74 -3.34
N LEU A 236 -6.84 -0.54 -3.33
CA LEU A 236 -6.96 -1.41 -2.16
C LEU A 236 -5.57 -1.63 -1.57
N LEU A 237 -5.51 -1.68 -0.25
CA LEU A 237 -4.28 -1.86 0.51
C LEU A 237 -4.50 -2.84 1.66
N VAL A 238 -3.56 -3.75 1.85
CA VAL A 238 -3.49 -4.66 3.01
C VAL A 238 -2.10 -4.60 3.60
N LYS A 239 -2.02 -4.72 4.94
CA LYS A 239 -0.76 -4.66 5.68
C LYS A 239 -0.77 -5.71 6.79
N GLN A 240 0.39 -6.26 7.07
CA GLN A 240 0.61 -7.11 8.23
C GLN A 240 2.00 -6.84 8.82
N GLU A 241 2.04 -6.65 10.14
CA GLU A 241 3.30 -6.56 10.88
C GLU A 241 3.38 -7.73 11.87
N MET A 242 4.58 -8.27 12.00
CA MET A 242 4.90 -9.34 12.94
C MET A 242 6.31 -9.13 13.51
N PRO A 243 6.66 -9.74 14.64
CA PRO A 243 8.03 -9.73 15.13
C PRO A 243 9.02 -10.26 14.09
N TYR A 244 10.17 -9.61 13.95
CA TYR A 244 11.25 -10.13 13.12
C TYR A 244 11.85 -11.37 13.79
N SER A 245 12.29 -12.35 13.02
CA SER A 245 12.76 -13.65 13.52
C SER A 245 13.97 -13.56 14.46
N ASP A 246 14.86 -12.58 14.23
CA ASP A 246 16.01 -12.31 15.11
C ASP A 246 15.90 -10.87 15.65
N PRO A 247 15.46 -10.66 16.90
CA PRO A 247 15.28 -9.34 17.48
C PRO A 247 16.59 -8.57 17.69
N THR A 248 17.75 -9.23 17.59
CA THR A 248 19.06 -8.56 17.61
C THR A 248 19.38 -7.91 16.26
N VAL A 249 18.73 -8.35 15.18
CA VAL A 249 18.85 -7.78 13.84
C VAL A 249 17.82 -6.69 13.60
N CYS A 250 16.54 -6.97 13.90
CA CYS A 250 15.45 -6.04 13.66
C CYS A 250 14.27 -6.31 14.61
N ASP A 251 13.34 -5.35 14.76
CA ASP A 251 12.19 -5.51 15.65
C ASP A 251 11.00 -6.12 14.91
N LYS A 252 10.75 -5.66 13.69
CA LYS A 252 9.52 -5.94 12.95
C LYS A 252 9.80 -6.43 11.53
N LEU A 253 8.97 -7.37 11.09
CA LEU A 253 8.77 -7.74 9.71
C LEU A 253 7.43 -7.16 9.25
N SER A 254 7.40 -6.47 8.12
CA SER A 254 6.21 -5.83 7.57
C SER A 254 5.98 -6.27 6.14
N TYR A 255 4.80 -6.83 5.87
CA TYR A 255 4.31 -7.09 4.53
C TYR A 255 3.21 -6.10 4.18
N SER A 256 3.21 -5.64 2.93
CA SER A 256 2.09 -4.89 2.38
C SER A 256 1.83 -5.28 0.93
N ALA A 257 0.56 -5.32 0.55
CA ALA A 257 0.16 -5.50 -0.84
C ALA A 257 -0.88 -4.46 -1.24
N SER A 258 -0.77 -3.97 -2.46
CA SER A 258 -1.69 -3.01 -3.04
C SER A 258 -2.26 -3.52 -4.36
N LEU A 259 -3.47 -3.05 -4.67
CA LEU A 259 -4.16 -3.31 -5.92
C LEU A 259 -4.84 -2.04 -6.39
N THR A 260 -4.50 -1.56 -7.58
CA THR A 260 -5.18 -0.43 -8.22
C THR A 260 -5.96 -0.87 -9.47
N PHE A 261 -7.09 -0.24 -9.72
CA PHE A 261 -7.97 -0.54 -10.85
C PHE A 261 -8.96 0.60 -11.11
N GLN A 262 -9.66 0.55 -12.24
CA GLN A 262 -10.71 1.50 -12.61
C GLN A 262 -12.09 0.87 -12.42
N VAL A 263 -13.00 1.60 -11.77
CA VAL A 263 -14.44 1.33 -11.67
C VAL A 263 -15.19 2.27 -12.60
N ARG A 264 -16.13 1.76 -13.39
CA ARG A 264 -16.95 2.53 -14.35
C ARG A 264 -18.21 3.10 -13.72
#